data_80f12f49e184455350370b2971b77d69
#
_entry.id   80f12f49e184455350370b2971b77d69
#
_cell.length_a   1.000
_cell.length_b   1.000
_cell.length_c   1.000
_cell.angle_alpha   90.00
_cell.angle_beta   90.00
_cell.angle_gamma   90.00
#
_symmetry.space_group_name_H-M   'P 1'
#
loop_
_entity.id
_entity.type
_entity.pdbx_description
1 polymer ?
#
loop_
_entity_poly.entity_id
_entity_poly.type
_entity_poly.pdbx_seq_one_letter_code
_entity_poly.pdbx_strand_id
1 'polypeptide(L)'
;MSDENQIKIGFLQKGWTVRWFRRFLVICSLALLLLLAVGAGGVASALYVFFGSGKSITAQGPSINLGEGQSCLVVVIDLDRIDISGTDQLGLLPRPTEKLVISTVPTGDLFAGLLPRDVVDSTILGFDTCLASLESGSWVLTHSAPGQPWLDVGERTGFTTSSTGSAVAFDMDTATKSTMIIGLTDPKTNVAFITLDADLGYPNADSWALGAGIAAGLLLMVFVVLVVIVRVRNTQRSSP
;
A
#
# COMPACT_ATOMS: atom_id res chain seq x y z
N MET A 1 -5.14 38.79 -66.64
CA MET A 1 -6.15 37.74 -66.29
C MET A 1 -5.56 36.58 -65.43
N SER A 2 -4.39 36.75 -64.84
CA SER A 2 -3.66 35.65 -64.11
C SER A 2 -3.71 35.77 -62.58
N ASP A 3 -3.94 36.94 -62.01
CA ASP A 3 -3.83 37.14 -60.54
C ASP A 3 -5.09 36.76 -59.73
N GLU A 4 -6.24 36.84 -60.35
CA GLU A 4 -7.51 36.56 -59.64
C GLU A 4 -7.72 35.07 -59.29
N ASN A 5 -7.10 34.18 -60.08
CA ASN A 5 -7.13 32.74 -59.82
C ASN A 5 -6.20 32.28 -58.71
N GLN A 6 -5.08 32.94 -58.51
CA GLN A 6 -4.09 32.62 -57.45
C GLN A 6 -4.67 32.92 -56.05
N ILE A 7 -5.43 34.04 -55.93
CA ILE A 7 -6.04 34.43 -54.63
C ILE A 7 -7.12 33.47 -54.20
N LYS A 8 -7.93 32.95 -55.15
CA LYS A 8 -8.97 31.96 -54.83
C LYS A 8 -8.46 30.61 -54.34
N ILE A 9 -7.33 30.14 -54.89
CA ILE A 9 -6.71 28.89 -54.48
C ILE A 9 -6.16 29.00 -53.05
N GLY A 10 -5.50 30.11 -52.67
CA GLY A 10 -4.97 30.35 -51.33
C GLY A 10 -6.06 30.42 -50.25
N PHE A 11 -7.24 30.99 -50.56
CA PHE A 11 -8.40 31.05 -49.62
C PHE A 11 -9.03 29.68 -49.40
N LEU A 12 -9.14 28.85 -50.40
CA LEU A 12 -9.70 27.49 -50.32
C LEU A 12 -8.78 26.56 -49.51
N GLN A 13 -7.49 26.71 -49.69
CA GLN A 13 -6.48 25.90 -48.95
C GLN A 13 -6.44 26.26 -47.45
N LYS A 14 -6.57 27.56 -47.12
CA LYS A 14 -6.60 28.04 -45.72
C LYS A 14 -7.89 27.59 -44.99
N GLY A 15 -9.03 27.50 -45.69
CA GLY A 15 -10.30 27.01 -45.11
C GLY A 15 -10.34 25.51 -44.89
N TRP A 16 -9.55 24.74 -45.65
CA TRP A 16 -9.49 23.28 -45.53
C TRP A 16 -8.63 22.83 -44.34
N THR A 17 -7.53 23.48 -44.11
CA THR A 17 -6.61 23.24 -42.98
C THR A 17 -7.30 23.54 -41.63
N VAL A 18 -8.07 24.65 -41.53
CA VAL A 18 -8.81 25.03 -40.32
C VAL A 18 -9.90 24.03 -39.99
N ARG A 19 -10.65 23.53 -41.01
CA ARG A 19 -11.68 22.52 -40.78
C ARG A 19 -11.12 21.18 -40.38
N TRP A 20 -10.01 20.74 -40.95
CA TRP A 20 -9.33 19.53 -40.61
C TRP A 20 -8.76 19.59 -39.17
N PHE A 21 -8.10 20.69 -38.82
CA PHE A 21 -7.55 20.92 -37.47
C PHE A 21 -8.66 20.90 -36.40
N ARG A 22 -9.78 21.52 -36.65
CA ARG A 22 -10.93 21.50 -35.74
C ARG A 22 -11.49 20.08 -35.52
N ARG A 23 -11.57 19.26 -36.57
CA ARG A 23 -12.00 17.86 -36.46
C ARG A 23 -10.98 17.06 -35.65
N PHE A 24 -9.71 17.25 -35.91
CA PHE A 24 -8.63 16.60 -35.19
C PHE A 24 -8.71 16.94 -33.69
N LEU A 25 -8.84 18.21 -33.32
CA LEU A 25 -8.98 18.62 -31.91
C LEU A 25 -10.20 17.96 -31.24
N VAL A 26 -11.32 17.88 -31.91
CA VAL A 26 -12.54 17.23 -31.35
C VAL A 26 -12.27 15.73 -31.11
N ILE A 27 -11.64 15.05 -32.05
CA ILE A 27 -11.30 13.62 -31.89
C ILE A 27 -10.32 13.41 -30.75
N CYS A 28 -9.27 14.23 -30.65
CA CYS A 28 -8.31 14.14 -29.56
C CYS A 28 -8.96 14.42 -28.20
N SER A 29 -9.83 15.41 -28.11
CA SER A 29 -10.56 15.72 -26.86
C SER A 29 -11.50 14.57 -26.43
N LEU A 30 -12.21 13.96 -27.38
CA LEU A 30 -13.04 12.80 -27.11
C LEU A 30 -12.21 11.59 -26.68
N ALA A 31 -11.08 11.33 -27.35
CA ALA A 31 -10.19 10.25 -26.96
C ALA A 31 -9.61 10.45 -25.57
N LEU A 32 -9.22 11.68 -25.22
CA LEU A 32 -8.72 12.03 -23.88
C LEU A 32 -9.77 11.84 -22.80
N LEU A 33 -11.01 12.29 -23.05
CA LEU A 33 -12.14 12.09 -22.11
C LEU A 33 -12.41 10.61 -21.87
N LEU A 34 -12.38 9.80 -22.92
CA LEU A 34 -12.58 8.36 -22.81
C LEU A 34 -11.46 7.71 -21.98
N LEU A 35 -10.20 8.07 -22.25
CA LEU A 35 -9.05 7.57 -21.48
C LEU A 35 -9.15 7.94 -20.00
N LEU A 36 -9.54 9.17 -19.69
CA LEU A 36 -9.73 9.61 -18.30
C LEU A 36 -10.89 8.87 -17.62
N ALA A 37 -12.01 8.63 -18.34
CA ALA A 37 -13.13 7.86 -17.79
C ALA A 37 -12.74 6.40 -17.51
N VAL A 38 -12.05 5.75 -18.44
CA VAL A 38 -11.56 4.36 -18.27
C VAL A 38 -10.52 4.29 -17.16
N GLY A 39 -9.59 5.25 -17.10
CA GLY A 39 -8.57 5.34 -16.04
C GLY A 39 -9.21 5.49 -14.66
N ALA A 40 -10.14 6.43 -14.49
CA ALA A 40 -10.84 6.63 -13.23
C ALA A 40 -11.68 5.41 -12.83
N GLY A 41 -12.37 4.78 -13.78
CA GLY A 41 -13.12 3.54 -13.55
C GLY A 41 -12.22 2.36 -13.17
N GLY A 42 -11.06 2.25 -13.79
CA GLY A 42 -10.05 1.25 -13.45
C GLY A 42 -9.52 1.41 -12.03
N VAL A 43 -9.19 2.64 -11.64
CA VAL A 43 -8.76 2.96 -10.27
C VAL A 43 -9.86 2.66 -9.25
N ALA A 44 -11.11 3.07 -9.54
CA ALA A 44 -12.26 2.77 -8.68
C ALA A 44 -12.44 1.27 -8.46
N SER A 45 -12.36 0.49 -9.54
CA SER A 45 -12.51 -0.96 -9.49
C SER A 45 -11.37 -1.62 -8.72
N ALA A 46 -10.14 -1.19 -8.94
CA ALA A 46 -8.98 -1.70 -8.21
C ALA A 46 -9.08 -1.41 -6.72
N LEU A 47 -9.36 -0.17 -6.34
CA LEU A 47 -9.54 0.20 -4.94
C LEU A 47 -10.65 -0.61 -4.26
N TYR A 48 -11.77 -0.80 -4.94
CA TYR A 48 -12.89 -1.57 -4.37
C TYR A 48 -12.57 -3.05 -4.23
N VAL A 49 -11.94 -3.66 -5.24
CA VAL A 49 -11.62 -5.10 -5.23
C VAL A 49 -10.57 -5.44 -4.19
N PHE A 50 -9.51 -4.62 -4.10
CA PHE A 50 -8.37 -4.92 -3.24
C PHE A 50 -8.54 -4.39 -1.81
N PHE A 51 -9.16 -3.25 -1.64
CA PHE A 51 -9.23 -2.55 -0.35
C PHE A 51 -10.66 -2.20 0.10
N GLY A 52 -11.69 -2.52 -0.70
CA GLY A 52 -13.08 -2.21 -0.35
C GLY A 52 -13.57 -3.01 0.84
N SER A 53 -14.50 -2.42 1.61
CA SER A 53 -15.10 -3.02 2.83
C SER A 53 -14.07 -3.32 3.93
N GLY A 54 -13.03 -2.48 4.04
CA GLY A 54 -11.99 -2.65 5.07
C GLY A 54 -11.04 -3.82 4.82
N LYS A 55 -10.97 -4.31 3.58
CA LYS A 55 -9.98 -5.33 3.19
C LYS A 55 -8.59 -4.74 3.22
N SER A 56 -7.63 -5.55 3.60
CA SER A 56 -6.22 -5.27 3.52
C SER A 56 -5.52 -6.34 2.69
N ILE A 57 -4.37 -6.01 2.16
CA ILE A 57 -3.49 -6.95 1.47
C ILE A 57 -2.40 -7.32 2.46
N THR A 58 -2.35 -8.59 2.84
CA THR A 58 -1.29 -9.11 3.70
C THR A 58 -0.17 -9.66 2.85
N ALA A 59 1.01 -9.06 2.97
CA ALA A 59 2.24 -9.59 2.41
C ALA A 59 2.91 -10.43 3.48
N GLN A 60 3.02 -11.73 3.23
CA GLN A 60 3.68 -12.65 4.15
C GLN A 60 5.18 -12.38 4.14
N GLY A 61 5.72 -12.08 5.31
CA GLY A 61 7.14 -11.97 5.54
C GLY A 61 7.79 -13.34 5.85
N PRO A 62 9.13 -13.39 5.88
CA PRO A 62 9.83 -14.59 6.30
C PRO A 62 9.55 -14.91 7.78
N SER A 63 9.28 -16.17 8.08
CA SER A 63 9.04 -16.63 9.45
C SER A 63 10.33 -16.84 10.23
N ILE A 64 10.29 -16.51 11.51
CA ILE A 64 11.37 -16.81 12.47
C ILE A 64 11.13 -18.22 13.00
N ASN A 65 12.06 -19.14 12.74
CA ASN A 65 11.99 -20.51 13.27
C ASN A 65 12.61 -20.54 14.65
N LEU A 66 11.81 -20.90 15.65
CA LEU A 66 12.28 -21.06 17.03
C LEU A 66 12.92 -22.43 17.32
N GLY A 67 12.78 -23.41 16.40
CA GLY A 67 13.46 -24.71 16.38
C GLY A 67 13.30 -25.57 17.63
N GLU A 68 13.35 -26.89 17.47
CA GLU A 68 13.45 -27.81 18.60
C GLU A 68 14.82 -27.62 19.30
N GLY A 69 14.81 -27.11 20.52
CA GLY A 69 16.01 -26.92 21.33
C GLY A 69 16.56 -25.50 21.43
N GLN A 70 16.03 -24.54 20.74
CA GLN A 70 16.32 -23.11 20.99
C GLN A 70 15.30 -22.57 22.00
N SER A 71 15.71 -22.47 23.25
CA SER A 71 14.88 -21.93 24.35
C SER A 71 14.84 -20.40 24.35
N CYS A 72 14.71 -19.78 23.17
CA CYS A 72 14.56 -18.33 23.08
C CYS A 72 13.16 -17.92 23.47
N LEU A 73 12.99 -17.52 24.71
CA LEU A 73 11.71 -17.00 25.21
C LEU A 73 11.52 -15.52 24.87
N VAL A 74 12.58 -14.82 24.54
CA VAL A 74 12.58 -13.42 24.14
C VAL A 74 13.35 -13.25 22.83
N VAL A 75 12.67 -12.76 21.81
CA VAL A 75 13.28 -12.45 20.52
C VAL A 75 13.39 -10.94 20.36
N VAL A 76 14.57 -10.46 20.08
CA VAL A 76 14.87 -9.05 19.83
C VAL A 76 15.09 -8.85 18.33
N ILE A 77 14.36 -7.94 17.72
CA ILE A 77 14.41 -7.63 16.29
C ILE A 77 14.75 -6.15 16.10
N ASP A 78 15.88 -5.86 15.48
CA ASP A 78 16.24 -4.49 15.09
C ASP A 78 15.59 -4.15 13.74
N LEU A 79 14.44 -3.49 13.79
CA LEU A 79 13.66 -3.14 12.59
C LEU A 79 14.26 -1.97 11.80
N ASP A 80 15.12 -1.17 12.41
CA ASP A 80 15.82 -0.04 11.74
C ASP A 80 16.76 -0.53 10.62
N ARG A 81 17.18 -1.80 10.69
CA ARG A 81 18.02 -2.42 9.67
C ARG A 81 17.26 -3.06 8.52
N ILE A 82 15.93 -3.11 8.62
CA ILE A 82 15.08 -3.70 7.60
C ILE A 82 14.63 -2.58 6.68
N ASP A 83 15.15 -2.55 5.45
CA ASP A 83 14.70 -1.60 4.43
C ASP A 83 13.30 -2.00 3.91
N ILE A 84 12.27 -1.44 4.53
CA ILE A 84 10.87 -1.63 4.16
C ILE A 84 10.40 -0.47 3.24
N SER A 85 11.29 0.40 2.83
CA SER A 85 10.97 1.59 2.04
C SER A 85 10.51 1.24 0.62
N GLY A 86 9.22 1.08 0.41
CA GLY A 86 8.65 0.76 -0.91
C GLY A 86 7.54 1.68 -1.41
N THR A 87 6.93 2.52 -0.58
CA THR A 87 5.62 3.11 -0.91
C THR A 87 5.57 4.63 -1.08
N ASP A 88 6.67 5.34 -0.94
CA ASP A 88 6.71 6.82 -0.98
C ASP A 88 6.34 7.46 -2.34
N GLN A 89 6.09 6.69 -3.39
CA GLN A 89 6.01 7.24 -4.76
C GLN A 89 4.60 7.46 -5.33
N LEU A 90 3.54 7.18 -4.59
CA LEU A 90 2.16 7.37 -5.08
C LEU A 90 1.56 8.74 -4.69
N GLY A 91 2.26 9.83 -4.98
CA GLY A 91 1.96 11.19 -4.54
C GLY A 91 0.58 11.79 -4.84
N LEU A 92 -0.34 11.08 -5.51
CA LEU A 92 -1.71 11.52 -5.79
C LEU A 92 -2.77 10.75 -4.98
N LEU A 93 -2.40 9.65 -4.35
CA LEU A 93 -3.31 8.84 -3.55
C LEU A 93 -3.00 9.06 -2.06
N PRO A 94 -4.01 8.97 -1.16
CA PRO A 94 -3.74 8.98 0.27
C PRO A 94 -2.78 7.83 0.60
N ARG A 95 -1.88 8.07 1.56
CA ARG A 95 -0.90 7.07 1.97
C ARG A 95 -1.62 5.82 2.48
N PRO A 96 -1.23 4.62 2.06
CA PRO A 96 -1.74 3.40 2.65
C PRO A 96 -1.40 3.36 4.14
N THR A 97 -2.26 2.73 4.94
CA THR A 97 -1.91 2.36 6.30
C THR A 97 -1.10 1.07 6.23
N GLU A 98 0.11 1.11 6.74
CA GLU A 98 1.00 -0.05 6.79
C GLU A 98 1.10 -0.50 8.24
N LYS A 99 0.74 -1.75 8.50
CA LYS A 99 0.85 -2.38 9.81
C LYS A 99 1.76 -3.58 9.73
N LEU A 100 2.63 -3.71 10.71
CA LEU A 100 3.38 -4.93 10.96
C LEU A 100 2.54 -5.82 11.88
N VAL A 101 2.15 -6.98 11.39
CA VAL A 101 1.38 -7.98 12.14
C VAL A 101 2.29 -9.12 12.55
N ILE A 102 2.31 -9.42 13.83
CA ILE A 102 3.12 -10.48 14.42
C ILE A 102 2.18 -11.54 14.93
N SER A 103 2.42 -12.79 14.53
CA SER A 103 1.64 -13.93 14.99
C SER A 103 2.52 -15.15 15.22
N THR A 104 2.00 -16.14 15.94
CA THR A 104 2.69 -17.40 16.25
C THR A 104 2.05 -18.59 15.57
N VAL A 105 2.84 -19.61 15.24
CA VAL A 105 2.37 -20.89 14.71
C VAL A 105 2.98 -22.04 15.52
N PRO A 106 2.19 -22.93 16.15
CA PRO A 106 0.74 -22.80 16.33
C PRO A 106 0.34 -21.55 17.13
N THR A 107 -0.91 -21.13 16.97
CA THR A 107 -1.44 -19.91 17.60
C THR A 107 -1.28 -19.99 19.12
N GLY A 108 -0.58 -19.03 19.68
CA GLY A 108 -0.36 -18.88 21.13
C GLY A 108 -0.30 -17.39 21.48
N ASP A 109 -0.49 -17.08 22.76
CA ASP A 109 -0.39 -15.70 23.21
C ASP A 109 1.08 -15.26 23.25
N LEU A 110 1.35 -14.14 22.60
CA LEU A 110 2.65 -13.47 22.60
C LEU A 110 2.49 -12.05 23.16
N PHE A 111 3.53 -11.58 23.75
CA PHE A 111 3.73 -10.15 23.99
C PHE A 111 4.64 -9.60 22.89
N ALA A 112 4.29 -8.45 22.34
CA ALA A 112 5.20 -7.70 21.50
C ALA A 112 5.22 -6.23 21.93
N GLY A 113 6.40 -5.63 21.95
CA GLY A 113 6.58 -4.24 22.32
C GLY A 113 7.70 -3.57 21.53
N LEU A 114 7.53 -2.30 21.28
CA LEU A 114 8.50 -1.44 20.60
C LEU A 114 9.26 -0.61 21.62
N LEU A 115 10.58 -0.65 21.57
CA LEU A 115 11.48 0.10 22.43
C LEU A 115 12.37 1.04 21.62
N PRO A 116 12.69 2.22 22.14
CA PRO A 116 13.81 3.01 21.65
C PRO A 116 15.10 2.19 21.81
N ARG A 117 15.99 2.31 20.82
CA ARG A 117 17.22 1.50 20.76
C ARG A 117 18.13 1.66 21.98
N ASP A 118 18.21 2.86 22.53
CA ASP A 118 19.03 3.22 23.68
C ASP A 118 18.57 2.56 24.99
N VAL A 119 17.34 2.06 25.05
CA VAL A 119 16.75 1.46 26.26
C VAL A 119 16.75 -0.07 26.20
N VAL A 120 16.99 -0.66 25.03
CA VAL A 120 16.88 -2.12 24.79
C VAL A 120 17.75 -2.91 25.76
N ASP A 121 19.05 -2.62 25.79
CA ASP A 121 20.01 -3.39 26.59
C ASP A 121 19.65 -3.43 28.09
N SER A 122 19.18 -2.30 28.61
CA SER A 122 18.76 -2.23 30.02
C SER A 122 17.46 -2.99 30.29
N THR A 123 16.59 -3.09 29.28
CA THR A 123 15.29 -3.77 29.41
C THR A 123 15.42 -5.29 29.33
N ILE A 124 16.32 -5.80 28.48
CA ILE A 124 16.52 -7.25 28.28
C ILE A 124 17.56 -7.86 29.21
N LEU A 125 18.24 -7.04 30.01
CA LEU A 125 19.29 -7.51 30.91
C LEU A 125 18.78 -8.58 31.87
N GLY A 126 19.44 -9.75 31.86
CA GLY A 126 19.13 -10.88 32.75
C GLY A 126 18.10 -11.86 32.20
N PHE A 127 17.56 -11.64 30.98
CA PHE A 127 16.65 -12.57 30.32
C PHE A 127 17.36 -13.44 29.28
N ASP A 128 16.73 -14.59 29.02
CA ASP A 128 17.13 -15.49 27.94
C ASP A 128 16.68 -14.91 26.60
N THR A 129 17.61 -14.29 25.88
CA THR A 129 17.33 -13.50 24.69
C THR A 129 18.03 -14.03 23.46
N CYS A 130 17.31 -13.99 22.33
CA CYS A 130 17.86 -14.21 21.00
C CYS A 130 17.73 -12.96 20.16
N LEU A 131 18.79 -12.61 19.43
CA LEU A 131 18.77 -11.57 18.42
C LEU A 131 18.38 -12.19 17.09
N ALA A 132 17.30 -11.67 16.46
CA ALA A 132 16.91 -12.03 15.11
C ALA A 132 17.50 -11.03 14.12
N SER A 133 18.27 -11.50 13.16
CA SER A 133 18.80 -10.73 12.03
C SER A 133 18.27 -11.30 10.72
N LEU A 134 17.96 -10.42 9.75
CA LEU A 134 17.53 -10.84 8.42
C LEU A 134 18.77 -10.99 7.52
N GLU A 135 19.10 -12.23 7.15
CA GLU A 135 20.23 -12.55 6.30
C GLU A 135 19.73 -13.23 5.01
N SER A 136 20.02 -12.63 3.87
CA SER A 136 19.63 -13.18 2.55
C SER A 136 18.14 -13.55 2.42
N GLY A 137 17.25 -12.76 3.07
CA GLY A 137 15.80 -12.98 3.04
C GLY A 137 15.28 -14.05 4.01
N SER A 138 16.12 -14.54 4.91
CA SER A 138 15.73 -15.48 5.97
C SER A 138 16.15 -14.96 7.33
N TRP A 139 15.35 -15.25 8.35
CA TRP A 139 15.70 -14.89 9.72
C TRP A 139 16.70 -15.87 10.30
N VAL A 140 17.77 -15.33 10.86
CA VAL A 140 18.79 -16.07 11.61
C VAL A 140 18.70 -15.63 13.06
N LEU A 141 18.53 -16.62 13.95
CA LEU A 141 18.53 -16.40 15.39
C LEU A 141 19.92 -16.63 15.97
N THR A 142 20.42 -15.66 16.68
CA THR A 142 21.66 -15.77 17.45
C THR A 142 21.35 -15.65 18.93
N HIS A 143 21.69 -16.67 19.72
CA HIS A 143 21.53 -16.61 21.16
C HIS A 143 22.44 -15.52 21.72
N SER A 144 21.87 -14.52 22.34
CA SER A 144 22.61 -13.35 22.83
C SER A 144 23.10 -13.52 24.26
N ALA A 145 22.23 -13.98 25.15
CA ALA A 145 22.56 -14.18 26.53
C ALA A 145 21.68 -15.26 27.17
N PRO A 146 22.24 -16.23 27.91
CA PRO A 146 21.44 -17.09 28.76
C PRO A 146 20.91 -16.30 29.95
N GLY A 147 19.67 -16.52 30.34
CA GLY A 147 19.07 -15.77 31.42
C GLY A 147 17.78 -16.42 31.98
N GLN A 148 17.03 -15.65 32.70
CA GLN A 148 15.76 -16.09 33.24
C GLN A 148 14.65 -16.03 32.18
N PRO A 149 13.61 -16.90 32.25
CA PRO A 149 12.46 -16.80 31.40
C PRO A 149 11.71 -15.48 31.66
N TRP A 150 11.20 -14.89 30.60
CA TRP A 150 10.43 -13.65 30.66
C TRP A 150 8.97 -13.95 31.04
N LEU A 151 8.69 -14.06 32.32
CA LEU A 151 7.37 -14.47 32.80
C LEU A 151 6.36 -13.33 33.02
N ASP A 152 6.84 -12.06 33.11
CA ASP A 152 5.97 -10.91 33.45
C ASP A 152 6.35 -9.65 32.67
N VAL A 153 6.06 -9.66 31.39
CA VAL A 153 6.40 -8.53 30.51
C VAL A 153 5.43 -7.37 30.62
N GLY A 154 4.20 -7.63 31.05
CA GLY A 154 3.13 -6.62 31.07
C GLY A 154 3.35 -5.42 32.00
N GLU A 155 4.23 -5.54 33.00
CA GLU A 155 4.49 -4.48 33.97
C GLU A 155 5.73 -3.62 33.68
N ARG A 156 6.42 -3.86 32.56
CA ARG A 156 7.67 -3.14 32.29
C ARG A 156 7.43 -1.79 31.69
N THR A 157 8.02 -0.80 32.34
CA THR A 157 8.08 0.58 31.85
C THR A 157 9.14 0.71 30.75
N GLY A 158 8.90 1.57 29.77
CA GLY A 158 9.87 1.92 28.72
C GLY A 158 9.43 1.60 27.29
N PHE A 159 8.39 0.78 27.11
CA PHE A 159 7.84 0.53 25.79
C PHE A 159 7.10 1.76 25.25
N THR A 160 7.39 2.14 24.01
CA THR A 160 6.67 3.18 23.30
C THR A 160 5.24 2.71 23.00
N THR A 161 5.12 1.46 22.61
CA THR A 161 3.86 0.76 22.36
C THR A 161 4.05 -0.71 22.64
N SER A 162 3.08 -1.34 23.28
CA SER A 162 3.10 -2.78 23.53
C SER A 162 1.70 -3.36 23.47
N SER A 163 1.60 -4.62 23.12
CA SER A 163 0.34 -5.36 23.08
C SER A 163 0.58 -6.84 23.37
N THR A 164 -0.46 -7.53 23.84
CA THR A 164 -0.47 -8.97 24.11
C THR A 164 -1.64 -9.60 23.39
N GLY A 165 -1.44 -10.75 22.77
CA GLY A 165 -2.51 -11.50 22.09
C GLY A 165 -1.95 -12.57 21.17
N SER A 166 -2.83 -13.27 20.48
CA SER A 166 -2.45 -14.29 19.49
C SER A 166 -1.94 -13.70 18.17
N ALA A 167 -2.29 -12.44 17.92
CA ALA A 167 -1.72 -11.62 16.87
C ALA A 167 -1.65 -10.18 17.36
N VAL A 168 -0.53 -9.51 17.12
CA VAL A 168 -0.26 -8.13 17.53
C VAL A 168 0.10 -7.30 16.32
N ALA A 169 -0.45 -6.09 16.21
CA ALA A 169 -0.21 -5.20 15.09
C ALA A 169 0.34 -3.85 15.55
N PHE A 170 1.35 -3.36 14.85
CA PHE A 170 1.96 -2.04 15.05
C PHE A 170 1.94 -1.24 13.75
N ASP A 171 1.86 0.10 13.88
CA ASP A 171 2.05 0.98 12.72
C ASP A 171 3.50 0.87 12.23
N MET A 172 3.68 0.67 10.93
CA MET A 172 5.00 0.45 10.32
C MET A 172 5.94 1.65 10.54
N ASP A 173 5.44 2.87 10.42
CA ASP A 173 6.21 4.10 10.67
C ASP A 173 6.83 4.17 12.08
N THR A 174 6.15 3.59 13.06
CA THR A 174 6.65 3.51 14.45
C THR A 174 7.58 2.33 14.62
N ALA A 175 7.24 1.20 14.00
CA ALA A 175 8.01 -0.03 14.11
C ALA A 175 9.41 0.11 13.49
N THR A 176 9.53 0.70 12.31
CA THR A 176 10.82 0.85 11.58
C THR A 176 11.85 1.75 12.27
N LYS A 177 11.45 2.54 13.26
CA LYS A 177 12.34 3.41 14.05
C LYS A 177 12.68 2.84 15.42
N SER A 178 12.28 1.61 15.68
CA SER A 178 12.32 1.00 17.01
C SER A 178 12.94 -0.37 16.95
N THR A 179 13.38 -0.87 18.09
CA THR A 179 13.70 -2.28 18.29
C THR A 179 12.46 -2.97 18.84
N MET A 180 12.08 -4.06 18.22
CA MET A 180 10.96 -4.88 18.66
C MET A 180 11.44 -5.99 19.60
N ILE A 181 10.71 -6.17 20.68
CA ILE A 181 10.88 -7.29 21.59
C ILE A 181 9.63 -8.15 21.54
N ILE A 182 9.79 -9.43 21.26
CA ILE A 182 8.74 -10.42 21.28
C ILE A 182 9.01 -11.39 22.41
N GLY A 183 8.07 -11.49 23.35
CA GLY A 183 8.10 -12.45 24.46
C GLY A 183 6.99 -13.47 24.32
N LEU A 184 7.30 -14.74 24.51
CA LEU A 184 6.28 -15.79 24.61
C LEU A 184 5.75 -15.80 26.05
N THR A 185 4.45 -15.59 26.21
CA THR A 185 3.80 -15.48 27.52
C THR A 185 3.63 -16.82 28.23
N ASP A 186 3.59 -17.92 27.47
CA ASP A 186 3.54 -19.28 28.03
C ASP A 186 4.72 -20.11 27.51
N PRO A 187 5.71 -20.41 28.37
CA PRO A 187 6.85 -21.26 28.00
C PRO A 187 6.46 -22.71 27.67
N LYS A 188 5.24 -23.12 27.94
CA LYS A 188 4.74 -24.46 27.60
C LYS A 188 4.13 -24.52 26.20
N THR A 189 3.89 -23.39 25.58
CA THR A 189 3.41 -23.35 24.19
C THR A 189 4.57 -23.73 23.28
N ASN A 190 4.50 -24.86 22.59
CA ASN A 190 5.44 -25.25 21.53
C ASN A 190 5.22 -24.35 20.31
N VAL A 191 5.59 -23.08 20.41
CA VAL A 191 5.61 -22.18 19.26
C VAL A 191 6.79 -22.57 18.37
N ALA A 192 6.47 -23.01 17.16
CA ALA A 192 7.51 -23.39 16.19
C ALA A 192 8.01 -22.18 15.38
N PHE A 193 7.10 -21.25 15.08
CA PHE A 193 7.42 -20.10 14.22
C PHE A 193 6.76 -18.83 14.74
N ILE A 194 7.45 -17.70 14.56
CA ILE A 194 6.90 -16.35 14.61
C ILE A 194 6.84 -15.82 13.18
N THR A 195 5.67 -15.36 12.75
CA THR A 195 5.49 -14.73 11.45
C THR A 195 5.41 -13.21 11.62
N LEU A 196 6.09 -12.50 10.72
CA LEU A 196 6.03 -11.05 10.63
C LEU A 196 5.44 -10.70 9.26
N ASP A 197 4.18 -10.32 9.25
CA ASP A 197 3.45 -10.03 8.04
C ASP A 197 3.22 -8.51 7.92
N ALA A 198 3.36 -7.98 6.71
CA ALA A 198 3.00 -6.59 6.43
C ALA A 198 1.54 -6.52 5.96
N ASP A 199 0.71 -5.77 6.67
CA ASP A 199 -0.69 -5.56 6.34
C ASP A 199 -0.88 -4.16 5.77
N LEU A 200 -1.22 -4.12 4.48
CA LEU A 200 -1.42 -2.89 3.71
C LEU A 200 -2.91 -2.61 3.60
N GLY A 201 -3.37 -1.57 4.27
CA GLY A 201 -4.73 -1.09 4.21
C GLY A 201 -4.85 0.27 3.54
N TYR A 202 -5.96 0.55 2.90
CA TYR A 202 -6.24 1.87 2.34
C TYR A 202 -7.37 2.54 3.15
N PRO A 203 -7.09 3.62 3.90
CA PRO A 203 -8.12 4.29 4.68
C PRO A 203 -9.19 4.87 3.76
N ASN A 204 -10.46 4.59 4.07
CA ASN A 204 -11.61 5.07 3.29
C ASN A 204 -11.60 4.63 1.81
N ALA A 205 -11.06 3.44 1.50
CA ALA A 205 -11.01 2.91 0.14
C ALA A 205 -12.37 2.90 -0.56
N ASP A 206 -13.44 2.57 0.18
CA ASP A 206 -14.81 2.58 -0.35
C ASP A 206 -15.25 3.98 -0.80
N SER A 207 -14.92 5.02 -0.02
CA SER A 207 -15.26 6.41 -0.36
C SER A 207 -14.47 6.90 -1.58
N TRP A 208 -13.19 6.53 -1.65
CA TRP A 208 -12.34 6.84 -2.80
C TRP A 208 -12.79 6.10 -4.05
N ALA A 209 -13.14 4.81 -3.94
CA ALA A 209 -13.68 4.01 -5.03
C ALA A 209 -14.99 4.59 -5.54
N LEU A 210 -15.90 4.99 -4.63
CA LEU A 210 -17.17 5.64 -4.97
C LEU A 210 -16.93 6.97 -5.69
N GLY A 211 -16.05 7.84 -5.15
CA GLY A 211 -15.71 9.13 -5.75
C GLY A 211 -15.14 8.98 -7.17
N ALA A 212 -14.18 8.08 -7.35
CA ALA A 212 -13.59 7.79 -8.65
C ALA A 212 -14.62 7.18 -9.63
N GLY A 213 -15.52 6.32 -9.15
CA GLY A 213 -16.61 5.76 -9.93
C GLY A 213 -17.60 6.80 -10.42
N ILE A 214 -18.00 7.75 -9.55
CA ILE A 214 -18.86 8.88 -9.92
C ILE A 214 -18.16 9.76 -10.97
N ALA A 215 -16.88 10.09 -10.76
CA ALA A 215 -16.11 10.87 -11.72
C ALA A 215 -16.03 10.18 -13.09
N ALA A 216 -15.78 8.87 -13.12
CA ALA A 216 -15.77 8.08 -14.34
C ALA A 216 -17.13 8.11 -15.06
N GLY A 217 -18.23 7.95 -14.31
CA GLY A 217 -19.60 8.04 -14.84
C GLY A 217 -19.93 9.41 -15.45
N LEU A 218 -19.56 10.49 -14.78
CA LEU A 218 -19.76 11.85 -15.29
C LEU A 218 -18.94 12.11 -16.55
N LEU A 219 -17.67 11.70 -16.59
CA LEU A 219 -16.82 11.82 -17.78
C LEU A 219 -17.40 11.04 -18.96
N LEU A 220 -17.91 9.82 -18.72
CA LEU A 220 -18.55 9.01 -19.74
C LEU A 220 -19.83 9.67 -20.26
N MET A 221 -20.64 10.24 -19.37
CA MET A 221 -21.85 10.97 -19.75
C MET A 221 -21.51 12.18 -20.64
N VAL A 222 -20.52 12.99 -20.24
CA VAL A 222 -20.04 14.12 -21.05
C VAL A 222 -19.54 13.64 -22.42
N PHE A 223 -18.78 12.56 -22.47
CA PHE A 223 -18.33 11.95 -23.71
C PHE A 223 -19.48 11.58 -24.62
N VAL A 224 -20.50 10.86 -24.11
CA VAL A 224 -21.68 10.44 -24.88
C VAL A 224 -22.45 11.67 -25.44
N VAL A 225 -22.67 12.66 -24.60
CA VAL A 225 -23.38 13.90 -25.03
C VAL A 225 -22.60 14.59 -26.14
N LEU A 226 -21.27 14.71 -26.02
CA LEU A 226 -20.45 15.35 -27.06
C LEU A 226 -20.47 14.55 -28.37
N VAL A 227 -20.43 13.22 -28.31
CA VAL A 227 -20.53 12.34 -29.49
C VAL A 227 -21.89 12.56 -30.18
N VAL A 228 -22.96 12.59 -29.42
CA VAL A 228 -24.33 12.83 -29.98
C VAL A 228 -24.41 14.20 -30.64
N ILE A 229 -23.93 15.28 -29.98
CA ILE A 229 -23.91 16.62 -30.55
C ILE A 229 -23.12 16.66 -31.87
N VAL A 230 -21.92 16.05 -31.90
CA VAL A 230 -21.09 15.98 -33.10
C VAL A 230 -21.82 15.24 -34.24
N ARG A 231 -22.47 14.12 -33.90
CA ARG A 231 -23.21 13.30 -34.87
C ARG A 231 -24.41 14.06 -35.44
N VAL A 232 -25.23 14.69 -34.61
CA VAL A 232 -26.40 15.48 -35.04
C VAL A 232 -25.99 16.64 -35.95
N ARG A 233 -24.97 17.39 -35.57
CA ARG A 233 -24.42 18.49 -36.39
C ARG A 233 -23.90 18.04 -37.76
N ASN A 234 -23.32 16.82 -37.82
CA ASN A 234 -22.85 16.29 -39.10
C ASN A 234 -24.01 15.86 -39.98
N THR A 235 -25.09 15.28 -39.42
CA THR A 235 -26.28 14.85 -40.17
C THR A 235 -27.02 16.04 -40.76
N GLN A 236 -27.17 17.15 -40.00
CA GLN A 236 -27.85 18.37 -40.48
C GLN A 236 -27.06 19.08 -41.61
N ARG A 237 -25.76 18.84 -41.74
CA ARG A 237 -24.93 19.43 -42.81
C ARG A 237 -24.94 18.60 -44.11
N SER A 238 -25.43 17.37 -44.06
CA SER A 238 -25.49 16.46 -45.21
C SER A 238 -26.88 16.38 -45.82
N SER A 239 -27.90 17.08 -45.27
CA SER A 239 -29.19 17.23 -45.92
C SER A 239 -29.08 18.35 -46.98
N PRO A 240 -29.38 18.08 -48.27
CA PRO A 240 -29.32 19.04 -49.36
C PRO A 240 -30.42 20.12 -49.23
#